data_b53a5f2d40db2a02fbbb82002d58fdc9
#
_entry.id   b53a5f2d40db2a02fbbb82002d58fdc9
#
_cell.length_a   1.000
_cell.length_b   1.000
_cell.length_c   1.000
_cell.angle_alpha   90.00
_cell.angle_beta   90.00
_cell.angle_gamma   90.00
#
_symmetry.space_group_name_H-M   'P 1'
#
loop_
_entity.id
_entity.type
_entity.pdbx_description
1 polymer ?
#
loop_
_entity_poly.entity_id
_entity_poly.type
_entity_poly.pdbx_seq_one_letter_code
_entity_poly.pdbx_strand_id
1 'polypeptide(L)'
;MSQQFLKFIQRGATAEVADSVAADPSLLSWRDAQGVSALMWSIYGGQALVRDFLSAEMARIGLAPDVFEAAAVGDAEALAEALAANPGLVREWSSDGWTALHLAAAFGTPEAVRVLLKSGADVAAVSKNPQTNQPLHAALALSRNPETIRLLLENGADPNARQTAGYTAIFSAAAANRRDLAELLMTHGADPSVKNDFGQTAAGFARERGHTELADWLESSR
;
A
#
# COMPACT_ATOMS: atom_id res chain seq x y z
N MET A 1 -15.69 -17.02 18.69
CA MET A 1 -16.25 -16.47 17.43
C MET A 1 -15.22 -15.62 16.67
N SER A 2 -14.58 -14.64 17.25
CA SER A 2 -13.62 -13.73 16.56
C SER A 2 -12.39 -14.39 15.92
N GLN A 3 -11.75 -15.36 16.57
CA GLN A 3 -10.60 -16.07 15.97
C GLN A 3 -10.98 -16.94 14.77
N GLN A 4 -12.17 -17.55 14.78
CA GLN A 4 -12.64 -18.37 13.67
C GLN A 4 -13.01 -17.47 12.47
N PHE A 5 -13.64 -16.33 12.71
CA PHE A 5 -13.96 -15.33 11.69
C PHE A 5 -12.69 -14.83 10.98
N LEU A 6 -11.64 -14.47 11.74
CA LEU A 6 -10.35 -14.10 11.17
C LEU A 6 -9.76 -15.20 10.28
N LYS A 7 -9.81 -16.47 10.71
CA LYS A 7 -9.34 -17.60 9.89
C LYS A 7 -10.12 -17.73 8.58
N PHE A 8 -11.42 -17.49 8.59
CA PHE A 8 -12.22 -17.48 7.36
C PHE A 8 -11.78 -16.38 6.40
N ILE A 9 -11.55 -15.16 6.91
CA ILE A 9 -11.03 -14.05 6.12
C ILE A 9 -9.67 -14.40 5.51
N GLN A 10 -8.71 -14.84 6.34
CA GLN A 10 -7.34 -15.13 5.91
C GLN A 10 -7.24 -16.19 4.82
N ARG A 11 -8.13 -17.17 4.79
CA ARG A 11 -8.17 -18.21 3.75
C ARG A 11 -9.11 -17.89 2.58
N GLY A 12 -9.75 -16.71 2.57
CA GLY A 12 -10.66 -16.29 1.50
C GLY A 12 -12.00 -17.07 1.47
N ALA A 13 -12.43 -17.59 2.61
CA ALA A 13 -13.66 -18.39 2.73
C ALA A 13 -14.90 -17.48 2.76
N THR A 14 -15.26 -16.91 1.62
CA THR A 14 -16.31 -15.88 1.48
C THR A 14 -17.67 -16.36 1.98
N ALA A 15 -18.04 -17.61 1.74
CA ALA A 15 -19.34 -18.14 2.20
C ALA A 15 -19.40 -18.18 3.74
N GLU A 16 -18.36 -18.69 4.41
CA GLU A 16 -18.31 -18.77 5.87
C GLU A 16 -18.18 -17.37 6.52
N VAL A 17 -17.57 -16.40 5.81
CA VAL A 17 -17.58 -14.99 6.22
C VAL A 17 -18.99 -14.43 6.13
N ALA A 18 -19.72 -14.70 5.03
CA ALA A 18 -21.10 -14.26 4.84
C ALA A 18 -22.04 -14.86 5.89
N ASP A 19 -21.96 -16.15 6.15
CA ASP A 19 -22.74 -16.82 7.19
C ASP A 19 -22.47 -16.22 8.58
N SER A 20 -21.19 -15.93 8.88
CA SER A 20 -20.80 -15.30 10.13
C SER A 20 -21.39 -13.90 10.28
N VAL A 21 -21.31 -13.07 9.25
CA VAL A 21 -21.87 -11.71 9.24
C VAL A 21 -23.40 -11.73 9.31
N ALA A 22 -24.05 -12.67 8.64
CA ALA A 22 -25.50 -12.84 8.72
C ALA A 22 -25.98 -13.22 10.14
N ALA A 23 -25.19 -14.06 10.84
CA ALA A 23 -25.47 -14.44 12.22
C ALA A 23 -25.14 -13.31 13.23
N ASP A 24 -24.12 -12.50 12.96
CA ASP A 24 -23.66 -11.40 13.83
C ASP A 24 -23.16 -10.24 12.98
N PRO A 25 -24.02 -9.27 12.60
CA PRO A 25 -23.63 -8.10 11.81
C PRO A 25 -22.59 -7.21 12.48
N SER A 26 -22.37 -7.30 13.79
CA SER A 26 -21.33 -6.53 14.49
C SER A 26 -19.92 -6.90 14.04
N LEU A 27 -19.74 -8.05 13.39
CA LEU A 27 -18.48 -8.49 12.80
C LEU A 27 -18.00 -7.56 11.67
N LEU A 28 -18.86 -6.75 11.06
CA LEU A 28 -18.45 -5.74 10.08
C LEU A 28 -17.60 -4.62 10.71
N SER A 29 -17.80 -4.33 11.99
CA SER A 29 -16.98 -3.38 12.77
C SER A 29 -15.92 -4.05 13.63
N TRP A 30 -15.79 -5.39 13.53
CA TRP A 30 -14.82 -6.14 14.33
C TRP A 30 -13.38 -5.73 14.00
N ARG A 31 -12.57 -5.66 15.06
CA ARG A 31 -11.12 -5.46 14.98
C ARG A 31 -10.41 -6.50 15.85
N ASP A 32 -9.22 -6.89 15.45
CA ASP A 32 -8.38 -7.78 16.25
C ASP A 32 -7.76 -7.06 17.46
N ALA A 33 -6.92 -7.79 18.20
CA ALA A 33 -6.25 -7.24 19.39
C ALA A 33 -5.24 -6.12 19.05
N GLN A 34 -4.81 -6.01 17.81
CA GLN A 34 -3.95 -4.96 17.28
C GLN A 34 -4.74 -3.79 16.67
N GLY A 35 -6.07 -3.88 16.62
CA GLY A 35 -6.95 -2.86 16.06
C GLY A 35 -7.14 -2.96 14.54
N VAL A 36 -6.64 -4.01 13.89
CA VAL A 36 -6.83 -4.24 12.44
C VAL A 36 -8.22 -4.80 12.18
N SER A 37 -8.96 -4.17 11.26
CA SER A 37 -10.33 -4.55 10.96
C SER A 37 -10.43 -5.81 10.08
N ALA A 38 -11.64 -6.39 10.01
CA ALA A 38 -11.97 -7.47 9.10
C ALA A 38 -11.69 -7.10 7.64
N LEU A 39 -12.09 -5.88 7.25
CA LEU A 39 -11.86 -5.36 5.90
C LEU A 39 -10.37 -5.25 5.59
N MET A 40 -9.57 -4.67 6.49
CA MET A 40 -8.12 -4.57 6.32
C MET A 40 -7.45 -5.93 6.24
N TRP A 41 -7.86 -6.92 7.04
CA TRP A 41 -7.34 -8.28 6.95
C TRP A 41 -7.61 -8.94 5.59
N SER A 42 -8.77 -8.68 4.98
CA SER A 42 -9.07 -9.17 3.63
C SER A 42 -8.17 -8.54 2.56
N ILE A 43 -7.83 -7.25 2.73
CA ILE A 43 -6.93 -6.51 1.83
C ILE A 43 -5.50 -7.04 1.97
N TYR A 44 -4.97 -7.15 3.18
CA TYR A 44 -3.62 -7.66 3.44
C TYR A 44 -3.42 -9.09 2.97
N GLY A 45 -4.47 -9.91 3.08
CA GLY A 45 -4.47 -11.29 2.58
C GLY A 45 -4.72 -11.43 1.08
N GLY A 46 -4.96 -10.34 0.35
CA GLY A 46 -5.29 -10.37 -1.08
C GLY A 46 -6.64 -11.04 -1.38
N GLN A 47 -7.56 -11.08 -0.42
CA GLN A 47 -8.83 -11.81 -0.49
C GLN A 47 -9.92 -10.94 -1.13
N ALA A 48 -9.84 -10.72 -2.44
CA ALA A 48 -10.68 -9.77 -3.15
C ALA A 48 -12.20 -10.02 -2.97
N LEU A 49 -12.64 -11.27 -3.03
CA LEU A 49 -14.07 -11.61 -2.86
C LEU A 49 -14.56 -11.32 -1.44
N VAL A 50 -13.74 -11.57 -0.42
CA VAL A 50 -14.07 -11.25 0.97
C VAL A 50 -14.10 -9.74 1.18
N ARG A 51 -13.12 -9.02 0.64
CA ARG A 51 -13.08 -7.55 0.66
C ARG A 51 -14.36 -6.95 0.06
N ASP A 52 -14.71 -7.40 -1.15
CA ASP A 52 -15.86 -6.88 -1.89
C ASP A 52 -17.18 -7.17 -1.15
N PHE A 53 -17.31 -8.38 -0.57
CA PHE A 53 -18.44 -8.74 0.27
C PHE A 53 -18.54 -7.84 1.51
N LEU A 54 -17.43 -7.69 2.26
CA LEU A 54 -17.42 -6.86 3.49
C LEU A 54 -17.75 -5.40 3.17
N SER A 55 -17.15 -4.83 2.12
CA SER A 55 -17.43 -3.45 1.69
C SER A 55 -18.90 -3.26 1.30
N ALA A 56 -19.48 -4.22 0.56
CA ALA A 56 -20.89 -4.16 0.16
C ALA A 56 -21.84 -4.26 1.38
N GLU A 57 -21.55 -5.14 2.33
CA GLU A 57 -22.37 -5.28 3.54
C GLU A 57 -22.25 -4.07 4.47
N MET A 58 -21.06 -3.48 4.61
CA MET A 58 -20.86 -2.21 5.33
C MET A 58 -21.73 -1.11 4.70
N ALA A 59 -21.67 -0.93 3.38
CA ALA A 59 -22.46 0.05 2.67
C ALA A 59 -23.98 -0.21 2.83
N ARG A 60 -24.41 -1.47 2.78
CA ARG A 60 -25.82 -1.85 2.95
C ARG A 60 -26.41 -1.45 4.30
N ILE A 61 -25.61 -1.47 5.37
CA ILE A 61 -26.05 -1.07 6.71
C ILE A 61 -25.70 0.38 7.08
N GLY A 62 -25.12 1.15 6.15
CA GLY A 62 -24.69 2.53 6.37
C GLY A 62 -23.46 2.66 7.29
N LEU A 63 -22.64 1.63 7.39
CA LEU A 63 -21.37 1.67 8.12
C LEU A 63 -20.28 2.19 7.17
N ALA A 64 -19.88 3.45 7.37
CA ALA A 64 -18.78 4.04 6.59
C ALA A 64 -17.43 3.42 6.95
N PRO A 65 -16.54 3.20 5.97
CA PRO A 65 -15.16 2.84 6.24
C PRO A 65 -14.44 3.98 6.98
N ASP A 66 -13.48 3.63 7.84
CA ASP A 66 -12.59 4.66 8.39
C ASP A 66 -11.60 5.17 7.32
N VAL A 67 -10.82 6.22 7.65
CA VAL A 67 -9.88 6.85 6.72
C VAL A 67 -8.84 5.87 6.16
N PHE A 68 -8.43 4.88 6.94
CA PHE A 68 -7.45 3.87 6.53
C PHE A 68 -8.09 2.81 5.64
N GLU A 69 -9.28 2.37 5.98
CA GLU A 69 -10.08 1.45 5.19
C GLU A 69 -10.45 2.08 3.84
N ALA A 70 -10.96 3.31 3.84
CA ALA A 70 -11.29 4.06 2.62
C ALA A 70 -10.07 4.22 1.71
N ALA A 71 -8.91 4.56 2.29
CA ALA A 71 -7.65 4.67 1.55
C ALA A 71 -7.23 3.33 0.93
N ALA A 72 -7.33 2.22 1.68
CA ALA A 72 -6.91 0.90 1.24
C ALA A 72 -7.84 0.27 0.20
N VAL A 73 -9.16 0.48 0.29
CA VAL A 73 -10.11 0.02 -0.75
C VAL A 73 -10.09 0.95 -1.98
N GLY A 74 -9.54 2.17 -1.82
CA GLY A 74 -9.48 3.17 -2.89
C GLY A 74 -10.79 3.96 -3.07
N ASP A 75 -11.61 4.03 -2.03
CA ASP A 75 -12.85 4.83 -2.01
C ASP A 75 -12.51 6.31 -1.81
N ALA A 76 -12.32 7.00 -2.93
CA ALA A 76 -11.92 8.41 -2.95
C ALA A 76 -13.02 9.34 -2.41
N GLU A 77 -14.30 8.97 -2.54
CA GLU A 77 -15.44 9.75 -2.06
C GLU A 77 -15.51 9.69 -0.53
N ALA A 78 -15.57 8.48 0.05
CA ALA A 78 -15.57 8.29 1.49
C ALA A 78 -14.32 8.92 2.15
N LEU A 79 -13.16 8.81 1.48
CA LEU A 79 -11.92 9.43 1.93
C LEU A 79 -12.01 10.96 1.96
N ALA A 80 -12.56 11.58 0.90
CA ALA A 80 -12.74 13.02 0.82
C ALA A 80 -13.72 13.52 1.90
N GLU A 81 -14.82 12.82 2.13
CA GLU A 81 -15.79 13.13 3.19
C GLU A 81 -15.17 13.05 4.58
N ALA A 82 -14.43 11.97 4.87
CA ALA A 82 -13.76 11.79 6.16
C ALA A 82 -12.74 12.92 6.44
N LEU A 83 -11.95 13.28 5.43
CA LEU A 83 -10.94 14.35 5.53
C LEU A 83 -11.57 15.75 5.59
N ALA A 84 -12.72 15.97 4.95
CA ALA A 84 -13.47 17.23 5.09
C ALA A 84 -14.06 17.39 6.49
N ALA A 85 -14.56 16.31 7.08
CA ALA A 85 -15.10 16.29 8.45
C ALA A 85 -14.00 16.46 9.51
N ASN A 86 -12.85 15.84 9.30
CA ASN A 86 -11.69 15.95 10.20
C ASN A 86 -10.37 15.97 9.39
N PRO A 87 -9.84 17.16 9.03
CA PRO A 87 -8.59 17.29 8.29
C PRO A 87 -7.36 16.71 9.01
N GLY A 88 -7.41 16.53 10.32
CA GLY A 88 -6.32 15.94 11.10
C GLY A 88 -6.03 14.48 10.74
N LEU A 89 -7.03 13.75 10.25
CA LEU A 89 -6.91 12.34 9.87
C LEU A 89 -5.82 12.08 8.81
N VAL A 90 -5.52 13.07 7.98
CA VAL A 90 -4.46 12.94 6.96
C VAL A 90 -3.08 12.65 7.54
N ARG A 91 -2.85 13.00 8.81
CA ARG A 91 -1.58 12.82 9.54
C ARG A 91 -1.60 11.69 10.54
N GLU A 92 -2.74 11.03 10.70
CA GLU A 92 -2.90 9.93 11.64
C GLU A 92 -2.22 8.65 11.12
N TRP A 93 -1.96 7.75 12.07
CA TRP A 93 -1.36 6.46 11.83
C TRP A 93 -2.36 5.36 12.17
N SER A 94 -2.46 4.38 11.30
CA SER A 94 -3.19 3.15 11.59
C SER A 94 -2.52 2.37 12.72
N SER A 95 -3.24 1.45 13.30
CA SER A 95 -2.77 0.62 14.43
C SER A 95 -1.51 -0.21 14.10
N ASP A 96 -1.29 -0.52 12.83
CA ASP A 96 -0.13 -1.26 12.30
C ASP A 96 0.97 -0.35 11.70
N GLY A 97 0.87 0.96 11.95
CA GLY A 97 1.93 1.93 11.70
C GLY A 97 2.00 2.47 10.27
N TRP A 98 0.89 2.48 9.53
CA TRP A 98 0.80 3.09 8.20
C TRP A 98 0.02 4.40 8.24
N THR A 99 0.33 5.35 7.37
CA THR A 99 -0.57 6.48 7.10
C THR A 99 -1.59 6.08 6.02
N ALA A 100 -2.68 6.82 5.91
CA ALA A 100 -3.65 6.62 4.84
C ALA A 100 -2.98 6.67 3.45
N LEU A 101 -1.93 7.52 3.25
CA LEU A 101 -1.20 7.59 1.99
C LEU A 101 -0.38 6.32 1.70
N HIS A 102 0.19 5.67 2.71
CA HIS A 102 0.83 4.36 2.51
C HIS A 102 -0.18 3.33 2.01
N LEU A 103 -1.35 3.26 2.66
CA LEU A 103 -2.39 2.28 2.33
C LEU A 103 -3.00 2.53 0.95
N ALA A 104 -3.29 3.78 0.61
CA ALA A 104 -3.76 4.14 -0.74
C ALA A 104 -2.71 3.80 -1.82
N ALA A 105 -1.43 4.05 -1.54
CA ALA A 105 -0.33 3.76 -2.45
C ALA A 105 -0.10 2.26 -2.64
N ALA A 106 -0.29 1.46 -1.57
CA ALA A 106 -0.08 0.02 -1.58
C ALA A 106 -1.26 -0.76 -2.19
N PHE A 107 -2.48 -0.39 -1.85
CA PHE A 107 -3.67 -1.20 -2.09
C PHE A 107 -4.80 -0.46 -2.80
N GLY A 108 -4.84 0.88 -2.67
CA GLY A 108 -5.92 1.71 -3.16
C GLY A 108 -5.82 2.06 -4.64
N THR A 109 -6.38 3.19 -4.99
CA THR A 109 -6.44 3.71 -6.35
C THR A 109 -5.62 4.99 -6.51
N PRO A 110 -5.18 5.35 -7.74
CA PRO A 110 -4.56 6.65 -7.99
C PRO A 110 -5.42 7.84 -7.53
N GLU A 111 -6.74 7.69 -7.60
CA GLU A 111 -7.68 8.75 -7.18
C GLU A 111 -7.64 8.96 -5.66
N ALA A 112 -7.63 7.88 -4.86
CA ALA A 112 -7.46 7.96 -3.40
C ALA A 112 -6.10 8.62 -3.03
N VAL A 113 -5.02 8.26 -3.74
CA VAL A 113 -3.71 8.90 -3.58
C VAL A 113 -3.80 10.40 -3.86
N ARG A 114 -4.48 10.79 -4.94
CA ARG A 114 -4.67 12.19 -5.35
C ARG A 114 -5.45 13.00 -4.30
N VAL A 115 -6.50 12.41 -3.72
CA VAL A 115 -7.28 13.03 -2.62
C VAL A 115 -6.38 13.29 -1.42
N LEU A 116 -5.59 12.30 -0.99
CA LEU A 116 -4.70 12.43 0.17
C LEU A 116 -3.61 13.48 -0.04
N LEU A 117 -2.95 13.47 -1.21
CA LEU A 117 -1.93 14.46 -1.54
C LEU A 117 -2.50 15.88 -1.55
N LYS A 118 -3.68 16.09 -2.15
CA LYS A 118 -4.39 17.38 -2.12
C LYS A 118 -4.77 17.82 -0.71
N SER A 119 -5.04 16.87 0.19
CA SER A 119 -5.36 17.14 1.61
C SER A 119 -4.12 17.35 2.47
N GLY A 120 -2.91 17.35 1.89
CA GLY A 120 -1.66 17.62 2.59
C GLY A 120 -1.05 16.40 3.29
N ALA A 121 -1.30 15.20 2.78
CA ALA A 121 -0.60 14.00 3.26
C ALA A 121 0.91 14.14 3.04
N ASP A 122 1.70 13.74 4.04
CA ASP A 122 3.15 13.75 3.96
C ASP A 122 3.64 12.60 3.07
N VAL A 123 4.14 12.96 1.88
CA VAL A 123 4.66 12.01 0.89
C VAL A 123 5.93 11.30 1.36
N ALA A 124 6.65 11.91 2.31
CA ALA A 124 7.89 11.39 2.89
C ALA A 124 7.68 10.70 4.24
N ALA A 125 6.43 10.54 4.70
CA ALA A 125 6.13 9.87 5.95
C ALA A 125 6.78 8.49 6.01
N VAL A 126 7.50 8.18 7.09
CA VAL A 126 8.15 6.88 7.29
C VAL A 126 7.25 6.01 8.16
N SER A 127 6.90 4.82 7.71
CA SER A 127 6.05 3.90 8.46
C SER A 127 6.61 3.57 9.85
N LYS A 128 5.72 3.39 10.83
CA LYS A 128 6.07 3.05 12.23
C LYS A 128 6.17 1.54 12.45
N ASN A 129 6.26 0.77 11.40
CA ASN A 129 6.45 -0.67 11.43
C ASN A 129 7.92 -1.04 11.07
N PRO A 130 8.34 -2.31 11.20
CA PRO A 130 9.73 -2.71 10.96
C PRO A 130 10.27 -2.46 9.54
N GLN A 131 9.40 -2.23 8.55
CA GLN A 131 9.82 -1.94 7.18
C GLN A 131 10.41 -0.53 7.03
N THR A 132 10.03 0.44 7.90
CA THR A 132 10.51 1.83 7.84
C THR A 132 10.45 2.42 6.43
N ASN A 133 9.38 2.11 5.71
CA ASN A 133 9.20 2.51 4.32
C ASN A 133 8.37 3.81 4.19
N GLN A 134 8.49 4.46 3.05
CA GLN A 134 7.66 5.59 2.65
C GLN A 134 6.55 5.13 1.68
N PRO A 135 5.52 5.96 1.40
CA PRO A 135 4.45 5.60 0.46
C PRO A 135 4.94 5.14 -0.91
N LEU A 136 6.04 5.71 -1.44
CA LEU A 136 6.64 5.29 -2.71
C LEU A 136 7.15 3.84 -2.64
N HIS A 137 7.77 3.43 -1.54
CA HIS A 137 8.21 2.05 -1.35
C HIS A 137 7.02 1.08 -1.28
N ALA A 138 5.97 1.48 -0.57
CA ALA A 138 4.73 0.69 -0.45
C ALA A 138 4.05 0.50 -1.83
N ALA A 139 3.97 1.57 -2.64
CA ALA A 139 3.45 1.51 -4.01
C ALA A 139 4.23 0.52 -4.88
N LEU A 140 5.57 0.60 -4.86
CA LEU A 140 6.43 -0.25 -5.68
C LEU A 140 6.45 -1.71 -5.23
N ALA A 141 6.31 -1.96 -3.94
CA ALA A 141 6.30 -3.33 -3.41
C ALA A 141 4.98 -4.06 -3.72
N LEU A 142 3.85 -3.38 -3.59
CA LEU A 142 2.53 -4.00 -3.54
C LEU A 142 1.66 -3.66 -4.75
N SER A 143 1.39 -2.38 -5.02
CA SER A 143 0.52 -1.94 -6.11
C SER A 143 1.19 -2.07 -7.49
N ARG A 144 2.42 -1.57 -7.60
CA ARG A 144 3.17 -1.44 -8.86
C ARG A 144 2.41 -0.69 -9.97
N ASN A 145 1.46 0.15 -9.59
CA ASN A 145 0.68 0.97 -10.51
C ASN A 145 1.52 2.19 -10.93
N PRO A 146 1.84 2.36 -12.24
CA PRO A 146 2.68 3.45 -12.70
C PRO A 146 2.10 4.84 -12.41
N GLU A 147 0.78 4.98 -12.46
CA GLU A 147 0.11 6.26 -12.18
C GLU A 147 0.25 6.66 -10.71
N THR A 148 0.04 5.71 -9.78
CA THR A 148 0.28 5.94 -8.34
C THR A 148 1.72 6.36 -8.07
N ILE A 149 2.69 5.65 -8.68
CA ILE A 149 4.12 5.95 -8.53
C ILE A 149 4.44 7.34 -9.08
N ARG A 150 3.91 7.69 -10.26
CA ARG A 150 4.06 9.01 -10.87
C ARG A 150 3.53 10.12 -9.97
N LEU A 151 2.31 9.96 -9.45
CA LEU A 151 1.69 10.94 -8.54
C LEU A 151 2.54 11.20 -7.30
N LEU A 152 3.11 10.15 -6.69
CA LEU A 152 3.99 10.31 -5.55
C LEU A 152 5.26 11.08 -5.90
N LEU A 153 5.91 10.72 -7.02
CA LEU A 153 7.14 11.38 -7.50
C LEU A 153 6.89 12.85 -7.86
N GLU A 154 5.81 13.16 -8.59
CA GLU A 154 5.43 14.53 -8.95
C GLU A 154 5.06 15.39 -7.72
N ASN A 155 4.70 14.78 -6.61
CA ASN A 155 4.43 15.48 -5.34
C ASN A 155 5.61 15.43 -4.35
N GLY A 156 6.83 15.10 -4.84
CA GLY A 156 8.07 15.27 -4.10
C GLY A 156 8.53 14.03 -3.33
N ALA A 157 8.02 12.83 -3.64
CA ALA A 157 8.62 11.60 -3.10
C ALA A 157 10.08 11.48 -3.58
N ASP A 158 11.00 11.24 -2.65
CA ASP A 158 12.42 11.02 -2.97
C ASP A 158 12.62 9.58 -3.49
N PRO A 159 12.97 9.37 -4.77
CA PRO A 159 13.20 8.05 -5.32
C PRO A 159 14.46 7.36 -4.74
N ASN A 160 15.34 8.13 -4.07
CA ASN A 160 16.56 7.66 -3.43
C ASN A 160 16.41 7.45 -1.92
N ALA A 161 15.21 7.71 -1.36
CA ALA A 161 14.94 7.43 0.04
C ALA A 161 15.24 5.96 0.36
N ARG A 162 15.90 5.74 1.50
CA ARG A 162 16.33 4.40 1.94
C ARG A 162 15.32 3.86 2.94
N GLN A 163 14.88 2.63 2.74
CA GLN A 163 14.15 1.84 3.73
C GLN A 163 15.08 0.84 4.43
N THR A 164 14.52 -0.05 5.24
CA THR A 164 15.27 -1.11 5.94
C THR A 164 16.28 -1.79 5.00
N ALA A 165 17.50 -2.05 5.51
CA ALA A 165 18.62 -2.64 4.79
C ALA A 165 19.12 -1.80 3.59
N GLY A 166 18.82 -0.51 3.59
CA GLY A 166 19.34 0.45 2.60
C GLY A 166 18.76 0.32 1.20
N TYR A 167 17.65 -0.36 1.03
CA TYR A 167 16.98 -0.46 -0.28
C TYR A 167 16.33 0.88 -0.64
N THR A 168 16.49 1.29 -1.91
CA THR A 168 15.78 2.42 -2.51
C THR A 168 14.69 1.93 -3.47
N ALA A 169 13.85 2.83 -3.93
CA ALA A 169 12.72 2.52 -4.82
C ALA A 169 13.10 1.67 -6.06
N ILE A 170 14.26 1.93 -6.66
CA ILE A 170 14.72 1.24 -7.88
C ILE A 170 14.97 -0.27 -7.66
N PHE A 171 15.30 -0.70 -6.43
CA PHE A 171 15.44 -2.13 -6.13
C PHE A 171 14.12 -2.89 -6.24
N SER A 172 13.00 -2.24 -5.89
CA SER A 172 11.67 -2.87 -6.06
C SER A 172 11.31 -3.05 -7.52
N ALA A 173 11.64 -2.08 -8.39
CA ALA A 173 11.47 -2.20 -9.82
C ALA A 173 12.36 -3.31 -10.41
N ALA A 174 13.62 -3.39 -9.94
CA ALA A 174 14.57 -4.43 -10.32
C ALA A 174 14.12 -5.84 -9.91
N ALA A 175 13.62 -5.98 -8.67
CA ALA A 175 13.08 -7.25 -8.15
C ALA A 175 11.86 -7.75 -8.93
N ALA A 176 11.03 -6.83 -9.41
CA ALA A 176 9.81 -7.13 -10.15
C ALA A 176 10.01 -7.28 -11.67
N ASN A 177 11.24 -7.13 -12.17
CA ASN A 177 11.58 -7.08 -13.60
C ASN A 177 10.75 -6.01 -14.36
N ARG A 178 10.53 -4.85 -13.73
CA ARG A 178 9.71 -3.77 -14.28
C ARG A 178 10.61 -2.62 -14.75
N ARG A 179 11.08 -2.75 -16.01
CA ARG A 179 11.89 -1.72 -16.68
C ARG A 179 11.15 -0.38 -16.76
N ASP A 180 9.87 -0.41 -17.08
CA ASP A 180 9.03 0.79 -17.15
C ASP A 180 9.00 1.59 -15.84
N LEU A 181 8.95 0.91 -14.69
CA LEU A 181 9.02 1.55 -13.38
C LEU A 181 10.42 2.06 -13.07
N ALA A 182 11.46 1.33 -13.47
CA ALA A 182 12.84 1.79 -13.32
C ALA A 182 13.09 3.06 -14.16
N GLU A 183 12.61 3.11 -15.41
CA GLU A 183 12.67 4.29 -16.27
C GLU A 183 11.92 5.48 -15.65
N LEU A 184 10.71 5.25 -15.11
CA LEU A 184 9.94 6.28 -14.45
C LEU A 184 10.68 6.86 -13.23
N LEU A 185 11.26 5.99 -12.39
CA LEU A 185 12.05 6.40 -11.23
C LEU A 185 13.29 7.20 -11.63
N MET A 186 14.04 6.74 -12.64
CA MET A 186 15.26 7.43 -13.12
C MET A 186 14.93 8.78 -13.75
N THR A 187 13.81 8.91 -14.46
CA THR A 187 13.32 10.19 -14.99
C THR A 187 13.06 11.22 -13.88
N HIS A 188 12.76 10.74 -12.65
CA HIS A 188 12.57 11.56 -11.46
C HIS A 188 13.79 11.59 -10.52
N GLY A 189 14.97 11.19 -11.03
CA GLY A 189 16.24 11.35 -10.30
C GLY A 189 16.66 10.15 -9.45
N ALA A 190 16.09 8.95 -9.65
CA ALA A 190 16.63 7.75 -9.03
C ALA A 190 18.05 7.45 -9.52
N ASP A 191 18.96 7.22 -8.59
CA ASP A 191 20.34 6.83 -8.90
C ASP A 191 20.48 5.29 -8.90
N PRO A 192 20.68 4.66 -10.07
CA PRO A 192 20.82 3.20 -10.18
C PRO A 192 22.16 2.68 -9.60
N SER A 193 23.10 3.57 -9.28
CA SER A 193 24.39 3.20 -8.71
C SER A 193 24.40 3.06 -7.20
N VAL A 194 23.34 3.52 -6.52
CA VAL A 194 23.20 3.41 -5.06
C VAL A 194 23.27 1.95 -4.63
N LYS A 195 24.05 1.69 -3.58
CA LYS A 195 24.19 0.36 -2.98
C LYS A 195 23.34 0.24 -1.73
N ASN A 196 22.70 -0.92 -1.56
CA ASN A 196 22.08 -1.31 -0.31
C ASN A 196 23.15 -1.62 0.75
N ASP A 197 22.75 -1.97 1.98
CA ASP A 197 23.68 -2.26 3.08
C ASP A 197 24.48 -3.56 2.89
N PHE A 198 24.13 -4.37 1.89
CA PHE A 198 24.89 -5.56 1.47
C PHE A 198 25.89 -5.27 0.34
N GLY A 199 26.03 -4.00 -0.07
CA GLY A 199 26.94 -3.59 -1.14
C GLY A 199 26.43 -3.86 -2.56
N GLN A 200 25.18 -4.27 -2.72
CA GLN A 200 24.56 -4.58 -4.02
C GLN A 200 23.96 -3.33 -4.64
N THR A 201 24.07 -3.19 -5.96
CA THR A 201 23.29 -2.24 -6.77
C THR A 201 21.96 -2.87 -7.23
N ALA A 202 21.01 -2.05 -7.70
CA ALA A 202 19.77 -2.56 -8.29
C ALA A 202 20.02 -3.50 -9.49
N ALA A 203 21.03 -3.24 -10.29
CA ALA A 203 21.46 -4.12 -11.39
C ALA A 203 21.95 -5.48 -10.88
N GLY A 204 22.85 -5.50 -9.87
CA GLY A 204 23.29 -6.74 -9.24
C GLY A 204 22.15 -7.56 -8.67
N PHE A 205 21.22 -6.87 -8.00
CA PHE A 205 20.02 -7.48 -7.41
C PHE A 205 19.05 -8.07 -8.46
N ALA A 206 18.89 -7.40 -9.62
CA ALA A 206 18.13 -7.93 -10.76
C ALA A 206 18.80 -9.20 -11.34
N ARG A 207 20.13 -9.17 -11.51
CA ARG A 207 20.90 -10.30 -12.05
C ARG A 207 20.81 -11.55 -11.20
N GLU A 208 20.88 -11.42 -9.87
CA GLU A 208 20.69 -12.53 -8.93
C GLU A 208 19.29 -13.19 -9.03
N ARG A 209 18.29 -12.43 -9.50
CA ARG A 209 16.93 -12.93 -9.76
C ARG A 209 16.69 -13.43 -11.18
N GLY A 210 17.74 -13.47 -11.99
CA GLY A 210 17.65 -13.91 -13.39
C GLY A 210 17.13 -12.85 -14.37
N HIS A 211 16.99 -11.59 -13.93
CA HIS A 211 16.52 -10.47 -14.76
C HIS A 211 17.69 -9.80 -15.49
N THR A 212 18.40 -10.58 -16.32
CA THR A 212 19.69 -10.19 -16.93
C THR A 212 19.55 -8.98 -17.85
N GLU A 213 18.52 -8.95 -18.71
CA GLU A 213 18.30 -7.82 -19.62
C GLU A 213 18.06 -6.50 -18.88
N LEU A 214 17.27 -6.54 -17.79
CA LEU A 214 17.06 -5.36 -16.94
C LEU A 214 18.35 -4.95 -16.23
N ALA A 215 19.14 -5.91 -15.75
CA ALA A 215 20.40 -5.63 -15.09
C ALA A 215 21.39 -4.94 -16.03
N ASP A 216 21.55 -5.46 -17.27
CA ASP A 216 22.44 -4.89 -18.29
C ASP A 216 21.98 -3.46 -18.67
N TRP A 217 20.68 -3.27 -18.80
CA TRP A 217 20.12 -1.94 -19.07
C TRP A 217 20.40 -0.96 -17.93
N LEU A 218 20.19 -1.36 -16.66
CA LEU A 218 20.47 -0.51 -15.50
C LEU A 218 21.97 -0.13 -15.40
N GLU A 219 22.88 -1.02 -15.82
CA GLU A 219 24.32 -0.74 -15.87
C GLU A 219 24.70 0.23 -16.97
N SER A 220 24.03 0.15 -18.13
CA SER A 220 24.28 1.04 -19.27
C SER A 220 23.65 2.44 -19.13
N SER A 221 22.72 2.61 -18.20
CA SER A 221 21.94 3.84 -17.99
C SER A 221 22.51 4.74 -16.86
N ARG A 222 23.78 4.55 -16.51
CA ARG A 222 24.51 5.30 -15.47
C ARG A 222 25.03 6.63 -15.97
#